data_73251fa6418fd1f584a55df221bfaf1d
#
_entry.id   73251fa6418fd1f584a55df221bfaf1d
#
_cell.length_a   1.000
_cell.length_b   1.000
_cell.length_c   1.000
_cell.angle_alpha   90.00
_cell.angle_beta   90.00
_cell.angle_gamma   90.00
#
_symmetry.space_group_name_H-M   'P 1'
#
loop_
_entity.id
_entity.type
_entity.pdbx_description
1 polymer ?
#
loop_
_entity_poly.entity_id
_entity_poly.type
_entity_poly.pdbx_seq_one_letter_code
_entity_poly.pdbx_strand_id
1 'polypeptide(L)'
;MAQTMIAIFLLFSIILSTADESLGASGQMRDTSRRLYDRVMEEFKQRDYEAALAGFRFFIELHGQSSLAANAQYWIGECQFRMRRYKDALDSFYNVLMYYPLSPKLPASTLKLGQIYAKLGDHEKARMMFDRVIDQYPGSSEAELAQKAVETTIKSEQGPQESD
;
A
#
# COMPACT_ATOMS: atom_id res chain seq x y z
N MET A 1 -14.52 26.66 50.30
CA MET A 1 -15.02 26.75 48.89
C MET A 1 -14.02 27.40 47.91
N ALA A 2 -13.27 28.44 48.28
CA ALA A 2 -12.29 29.05 47.37
C ALA A 2 -11.08 28.16 47.00
N GLN A 3 -10.57 27.36 47.94
CA GLN A 3 -9.43 26.49 47.69
C GLN A 3 -9.75 25.30 46.75
N THR A 4 -10.98 24.81 46.79
CA THR A 4 -11.42 23.72 45.87
C THR A 4 -11.57 24.22 44.42
N MET A 5 -11.99 25.45 44.24
CA MET A 5 -12.10 26.07 42.91
C MET A 5 -10.73 26.32 42.28
N ILE A 6 -9.73 26.71 43.06
CA ILE A 6 -8.36 26.93 42.57
C ILE A 6 -7.71 25.61 42.13
N ALA A 7 -7.92 24.53 42.91
CA ALA A 7 -7.40 23.21 42.54
C ALA A 7 -8.00 22.66 41.23
N ILE A 8 -9.31 22.88 41.03
CA ILE A 8 -9.99 22.48 39.78
C ILE A 8 -9.48 23.29 38.57
N PHE A 9 -9.23 24.59 38.77
CA PHE A 9 -8.72 25.47 37.71
C PHE A 9 -7.27 25.08 37.31
N LEU A 10 -6.43 24.73 38.29
CA LEU A 10 -5.06 24.27 38.03
C LEU A 10 -5.05 22.91 37.31
N LEU A 11 -5.91 21.97 37.70
CA LEU A 11 -6.04 20.67 37.01
C LEU A 11 -6.54 20.84 35.57
N PHE A 12 -7.49 21.74 35.34
CA PHE A 12 -8.02 22.05 34.01
C PHE A 12 -6.96 22.72 33.12
N SER A 13 -6.13 23.59 33.69
CA SER A 13 -4.99 24.21 32.98
C SER A 13 -3.91 23.21 32.59
N ILE A 14 -3.61 22.23 33.45
CA ILE A 14 -2.63 21.17 33.16
C ILE A 14 -3.16 20.25 32.05
N ILE A 15 -4.44 19.87 32.10
CA ILE A 15 -5.04 19.01 31.06
C ILE A 15 -5.08 19.73 29.71
N LEU A 16 -5.34 21.04 29.69
CA LEU A 16 -5.38 21.83 28.46
C LEU A 16 -3.97 21.97 27.84
N SER A 17 -2.94 22.16 28.70
CA SER A 17 -1.54 22.26 28.25
C SER A 17 -1.02 20.96 27.64
N THR A 18 -1.32 19.80 28.25
CA THR A 18 -0.90 18.49 27.72
C THR A 18 -1.63 18.11 26.43
N ALA A 19 -2.87 18.56 26.24
CA ALA A 19 -3.62 18.36 25.01
C ALA A 19 -3.02 19.13 23.82
N ASP A 20 -2.57 20.36 24.06
CA ASP A 20 -1.96 21.21 23.02
C ASP A 20 -0.58 20.68 22.59
N GLU A 21 0.24 20.21 23.52
CA GLU A 21 1.53 19.55 23.21
C GLU A 21 1.33 18.27 22.42
N SER A 22 0.31 17.47 22.71
CA SER A 22 0.04 16.22 21.99
C SER A 22 -0.45 16.46 20.56
N LEU A 23 -1.23 17.51 20.33
CA LEU A 23 -1.68 17.93 18.99
C LEU A 23 -0.53 18.48 18.15
N GLY A 24 0.37 19.27 18.73
CA GLY A 24 1.57 19.77 18.08
C GLY A 24 2.53 18.65 17.69
N ALA A 25 2.79 17.70 18.58
CA ALA A 25 3.64 16.53 18.33
C ALA A 25 3.08 15.61 17.23
N SER A 26 1.77 15.40 17.21
CA SER A 26 1.12 14.59 16.18
C SER A 26 1.16 15.25 14.79
N GLY A 27 1.02 16.56 14.73
CA GLY A 27 1.16 17.35 13.50
C GLY A 27 2.59 17.29 12.94
N GLN A 28 3.58 17.46 13.81
CA GLN A 28 4.98 17.41 13.43
C GLN A 28 5.41 16.00 12.96
N MET A 29 4.90 14.94 13.60
CA MET A 29 5.16 13.56 13.19
C MET A 29 4.56 13.26 11.82
N ARG A 30 3.36 13.75 11.52
CA ARG A 30 2.74 13.63 10.18
C ARG A 30 3.56 14.35 9.12
N ASP A 31 4.06 15.54 9.39
CA ASP A 31 4.89 16.31 8.47
C ASP A 31 6.23 15.59 8.20
N THR A 32 6.84 15.03 9.23
CA THR A 32 8.09 14.25 9.11
C THR A 32 7.91 12.98 8.29
N SER A 33 6.84 12.23 8.56
CA SER A 33 6.53 11.00 7.81
C SER A 33 6.24 11.32 6.34
N ARG A 34 5.50 12.39 6.07
CA ARG A 34 5.21 12.82 4.71
C ARG A 34 6.47 13.19 3.94
N ARG A 35 7.35 14.00 4.54
CA ARG A 35 8.62 14.39 3.90
C ARG A 35 9.53 13.20 3.60
N LEU A 36 9.62 12.23 4.53
CA LEU A 36 10.38 11.01 4.29
C LEU A 36 9.78 10.22 3.12
N TYR A 37 8.47 10.01 3.14
CA TYR A 37 7.77 9.30 2.08
C TYR A 37 7.98 9.96 0.70
N ASP A 38 7.81 11.27 0.61
CA ASP A 38 7.94 12.02 -0.65
C ASP A 38 9.38 11.96 -1.19
N ARG A 39 10.40 11.98 -0.32
CA ARG A 39 11.80 11.77 -0.71
C ARG A 39 12.03 10.39 -1.31
N VAL A 40 11.54 9.34 -0.66
CA VAL A 40 11.68 7.96 -1.16
C VAL A 40 10.91 7.77 -2.46
N MET A 41 9.76 8.42 -2.62
CA MET A 41 9.03 8.43 -3.89
C MET A 41 9.84 9.05 -5.04
N GLU A 42 10.69 10.01 -4.74
CA GLU A 42 11.57 10.60 -5.77
C GLU A 42 12.63 9.59 -6.24
N GLU A 43 13.22 8.82 -5.33
CA GLU A 43 14.14 7.71 -5.68
C GLU A 43 13.44 6.69 -6.61
N PHE A 44 12.19 6.33 -6.30
CA PHE A 44 11.40 5.45 -7.15
C PHE A 44 11.17 6.03 -8.56
N LYS A 45 10.85 7.33 -8.67
CA LYS A 45 10.66 8.00 -9.96
C LYS A 45 11.95 8.06 -10.78
N GLN A 46 13.08 8.22 -10.12
CA GLN A 46 14.42 8.16 -10.73
C GLN A 46 14.83 6.74 -11.13
N ARG A 47 13.97 5.74 -10.86
CA ARG A 47 14.19 4.31 -11.09
C ARG A 47 15.29 3.69 -10.24
N ASP A 48 15.72 4.37 -9.19
CA ASP A 48 16.59 3.76 -8.17
C ASP A 48 15.73 2.90 -7.21
N TYR A 49 15.37 1.73 -7.74
CA TYR A 49 14.44 0.83 -7.03
C TYR A 49 15.07 0.20 -5.79
N GLU A 50 16.39 0.07 -5.74
CA GLU A 50 17.08 -0.43 -4.54
C GLU A 50 17.05 0.60 -3.41
N ALA A 51 17.40 1.87 -3.70
CA ALA A 51 17.33 2.94 -2.73
C ALA A 51 15.88 3.15 -2.26
N ALA A 52 14.91 3.20 -3.19
CA ALA A 52 13.50 3.32 -2.87
C ALA A 52 13.00 2.16 -1.99
N LEU A 53 13.40 0.92 -2.29
CA LEU A 53 13.06 -0.25 -1.47
C LEU A 53 13.57 -0.10 -0.04
N ALA A 54 14.83 0.27 0.13
CA ALA A 54 15.43 0.51 1.44
C ALA A 54 14.71 1.66 2.18
N GLY A 55 14.44 2.76 1.48
CA GLY A 55 13.74 3.92 2.02
C GLY A 55 12.31 3.61 2.48
N PHE A 56 11.52 2.85 1.70
CA PHE A 56 10.16 2.47 2.12
C PHE A 56 10.16 1.47 3.29
N ARG A 57 11.13 0.56 3.37
CA ARG A 57 11.29 -0.32 4.54
C ARG A 57 11.59 0.48 5.80
N PHE A 58 12.54 1.41 5.70
CA PHE A 58 12.86 2.33 6.79
C PHE A 58 11.66 3.21 7.18
N PHE A 59 10.87 3.65 6.20
CA PHE A 59 9.63 4.37 6.47
C PHE A 59 8.64 3.54 7.31
N ILE A 60 8.44 2.27 6.97
CA ILE A 60 7.52 1.39 7.73
C ILE A 60 8.05 1.13 9.15
N GLU A 61 9.36 0.96 9.30
CA GLU A 61 10.00 0.78 10.61
C GLU A 61 9.75 1.97 11.54
N LEU A 62 9.93 3.20 11.03
CA LEU A 62 9.75 4.41 11.82
C LEU A 62 8.29 4.87 11.93
N HIS A 63 7.50 4.67 10.89
CA HIS A 63 6.18 5.25 10.71
C HIS A 63 5.10 4.23 10.34
N GLY A 64 5.22 2.99 10.83
CA GLY A 64 4.30 1.89 10.51
C GLY A 64 2.83 2.14 10.89
N GLN A 65 2.58 3.09 11.80
CA GLN A 65 1.23 3.53 12.19
C GLN A 65 0.73 4.74 11.36
N SER A 66 1.54 5.23 10.44
CA SER A 66 1.14 6.34 9.55
C SER A 66 0.06 5.89 8.56
N SER A 67 -0.83 6.81 8.19
CA SER A 67 -1.78 6.60 7.09
C SER A 67 -1.10 6.28 5.74
N LEU A 68 0.21 6.54 5.62
CA LEU A 68 1.01 6.22 4.44
C LEU A 68 1.66 4.82 4.49
N ALA A 69 1.56 4.09 5.62
CA ALA A 69 2.24 2.81 5.78
C ALA A 69 1.78 1.77 4.75
N ALA A 70 0.48 1.68 4.48
CA ALA A 70 -0.05 0.81 3.45
C ALA A 70 0.46 1.17 2.04
N ASN A 71 0.59 2.48 1.75
CA ASN A 71 1.16 2.94 0.49
C ASN A 71 2.65 2.57 0.41
N ALA A 72 3.40 2.75 1.49
CA ALA A 72 4.82 2.36 1.53
C ALA A 72 4.99 0.84 1.31
N GLN A 73 4.15 0.01 1.94
CA GLN A 73 4.15 -1.44 1.74
C GLN A 73 3.85 -1.83 0.28
N TYR A 74 2.89 -1.15 -0.36
CA TYR A 74 2.62 -1.32 -1.78
C TYR A 74 3.84 -0.98 -2.64
N TRP A 75 4.52 0.14 -2.36
CA TRP A 75 5.70 0.56 -3.12
C TRP A 75 6.92 -0.34 -2.91
N ILE A 76 7.05 -0.99 -1.75
CA ILE A 76 8.02 -2.07 -1.56
C ILE A 76 7.79 -3.18 -2.60
N GLY A 77 6.54 -3.63 -2.76
CA GLY A 77 6.17 -4.61 -3.79
C GLY A 77 6.45 -4.11 -5.21
N GLU A 78 6.17 -2.84 -5.50
CA GLU A 78 6.47 -2.25 -6.82
C GLU A 78 7.98 -2.20 -7.11
N CYS A 79 8.81 -1.81 -6.14
CA CYS A 79 10.27 -1.85 -6.30
C CYS A 79 10.76 -3.25 -6.65
N GLN A 80 10.34 -4.25 -5.88
CA GLN A 80 10.68 -5.65 -6.10
C GLN A 80 10.19 -6.16 -7.47
N PHE A 81 8.97 -5.79 -7.86
CA PHE A 81 8.41 -6.13 -9.16
C PHE A 81 9.24 -5.52 -10.31
N ARG A 82 9.62 -4.25 -10.20
CA ARG A 82 10.47 -3.56 -11.19
C ARG A 82 11.84 -4.20 -11.32
N MET A 83 12.39 -4.70 -10.22
CA MET A 83 13.64 -5.45 -10.18
C MET A 83 13.48 -6.92 -10.58
N ARG A 84 12.29 -7.38 -11.00
CA ARG A 84 11.94 -8.76 -11.32
C ARG A 84 12.12 -9.77 -10.16
N ARG A 85 12.13 -9.26 -8.92
CA ARG A 85 12.13 -10.08 -7.70
C ARG A 85 10.69 -10.52 -7.41
N TYR A 86 10.13 -11.35 -8.28
CA TYR A 86 8.69 -11.64 -8.28
C TYR A 86 8.20 -12.34 -7.02
N LYS A 87 9.01 -13.25 -6.44
CA LYS A 87 8.64 -13.94 -5.19
C LYS A 87 8.55 -12.95 -4.03
N ASP A 88 9.54 -12.08 -3.88
CA ASP A 88 9.56 -11.06 -2.83
C ASP A 88 8.39 -10.06 -3.02
N ALA A 89 8.08 -9.72 -4.27
CA ALA A 89 6.97 -8.84 -4.59
C ALA A 89 5.61 -9.46 -4.23
N LEU A 90 5.42 -10.79 -4.42
CA LEU A 90 4.23 -11.48 -3.94
C LEU A 90 4.05 -11.29 -2.44
N ASP A 91 5.09 -11.56 -1.65
CA ASP A 91 5.04 -11.41 -0.19
C ASP A 91 4.69 -9.98 0.19
N SER A 92 5.27 -9.00 -0.48
CA SER A 92 5.02 -7.58 -0.18
C SER A 92 3.59 -7.14 -0.50
N PHE A 93 3.01 -7.59 -1.61
CA PHE A 93 1.62 -7.29 -1.93
C PHE A 93 0.64 -8.07 -1.05
N TYR A 94 0.94 -9.32 -0.68
CA TYR A 94 0.15 -10.04 0.33
C TYR A 94 0.18 -9.34 1.68
N ASN A 95 1.31 -8.75 2.08
CA ASN A 95 1.40 -7.97 3.31
C ASN A 95 0.45 -6.76 3.30
N VAL A 96 0.20 -6.13 2.13
CA VAL A 96 -0.83 -5.09 2.04
C VAL A 96 -2.21 -5.66 2.38
N LEU A 97 -2.56 -6.83 1.84
CA LEU A 97 -3.86 -7.47 2.07
C LEU A 97 -4.02 -7.92 3.53
N MET A 98 -2.95 -8.42 4.14
CA MET A 98 -2.98 -8.98 5.50
C MET A 98 -2.95 -7.93 6.59
N TYR A 99 -2.10 -6.91 6.45
CA TYR A 99 -1.86 -5.95 7.53
C TYR A 99 -2.61 -4.62 7.35
N TYR A 100 -3.16 -4.36 6.16
CA TYR A 100 -3.86 -3.12 5.86
C TYR A 100 -5.23 -3.36 5.20
N PRO A 101 -6.15 -4.08 5.87
CA PRO A 101 -7.41 -4.55 5.27
C PRO A 101 -8.40 -3.43 4.90
N LEU A 102 -8.15 -2.20 5.31
CA LEU A 102 -8.96 -1.02 4.96
C LEU A 102 -8.23 -0.07 3.99
N SER A 103 -7.11 -0.52 3.42
CA SER A 103 -6.30 0.32 2.55
C SER A 103 -6.94 0.51 1.16
N PRO A 104 -6.90 1.74 0.61
CA PRO A 104 -7.26 1.97 -0.79
C PRO A 104 -6.28 1.30 -1.78
N LYS A 105 -5.18 0.70 -1.29
CA LYS A 105 -4.22 -0.05 -2.11
C LYS A 105 -4.59 -1.53 -2.31
N LEU A 106 -5.68 -2.02 -1.70
CA LEU A 106 -6.11 -3.41 -1.86
C LEU A 106 -6.39 -3.80 -3.30
N PRO A 107 -7.18 -3.05 -4.10
CA PRO A 107 -7.42 -3.40 -5.49
C PRO A 107 -6.13 -3.49 -6.31
N ALA A 108 -5.28 -2.46 -6.19
CA ALA A 108 -4.00 -2.39 -6.90
C ALA A 108 -3.06 -3.54 -6.48
N SER A 109 -2.98 -3.85 -5.18
CA SER A 109 -2.14 -4.96 -4.69
C SER A 109 -2.66 -6.31 -5.19
N THR A 110 -3.97 -6.54 -5.19
CA THR A 110 -4.57 -7.77 -5.69
C THR A 110 -4.34 -7.93 -7.20
N LEU A 111 -4.49 -6.85 -7.97
CA LEU A 111 -4.15 -6.84 -9.40
C LEU A 111 -2.68 -7.20 -9.65
N LYS A 112 -1.75 -6.65 -8.84
CA LYS A 112 -0.32 -6.95 -8.93
C LYS A 112 -0.02 -8.42 -8.64
N LEU A 113 -0.69 -9.03 -7.67
CA LEU A 113 -0.57 -10.48 -7.41
C LEU A 113 -0.94 -11.28 -8.66
N GLY A 114 -2.05 -10.96 -9.31
CA GLY A 114 -2.46 -11.60 -10.57
C GLY A 114 -1.40 -11.44 -11.68
N GLN A 115 -0.90 -10.22 -11.86
CA GLN A 115 0.14 -9.92 -12.85
C GLN A 115 1.44 -10.68 -12.57
N ILE A 116 1.82 -10.86 -11.31
CA ILE A 116 3.03 -11.60 -10.93
C ILE A 116 2.83 -13.08 -11.18
N TYR A 117 1.69 -13.66 -10.79
CA TYR A 117 1.40 -15.07 -11.06
C TYR A 117 1.41 -15.36 -12.55
N ALA A 118 0.83 -14.49 -13.38
CA ALA A 118 0.89 -14.63 -14.84
C ALA A 118 2.36 -14.62 -15.36
N LYS A 119 3.22 -13.75 -14.82
CA LYS A 119 4.65 -13.72 -15.17
C LYS A 119 5.42 -14.96 -14.71
N LEU A 120 4.97 -15.60 -13.64
CA LEU A 120 5.54 -16.86 -13.14
C LEU A 120 4.99 -18.10 -13.85
N GLY A 121 4.01 -17.93 -14.76
CA GLY A 121 3.35 -19.03 -15.48
C GLY A 121 2.25 -19.73 -14.69
N ASP A 122 1.90 -19.25 -13.51
CA ASP A 122 0.80 -19.78 -12.70
C ASP A 122 -0.53 -19.09 -13.11
N HIS A 123 -1.04 -19.51 -14.26
CA HIS A 123 -2.22 -18.90 -14.88
C HIS A 123 -3.48 -19.11 -14.03
N GLU A 124 -3.57 -20.21 -13.31
CA GLU A 124 -4.70 -20.47 -12.41
C GLU A 124 -4.76 -19.45 -11.28
N LYS A 125 -3.66 -19.25 -10.56
CA LYS A 125 -3.61 -18.23 -9.50
C LYS A 125 -3.72 -16.82 -10.05
N ALA A 126 -3.15 -16.56 -11.24
CA ALA A 126 -3.31 -15.26 -11.89
C ALA A 126 -4.79 -14.94 -12.11
N ARG A 127 -5.54 -15.89 -12.68
CA ARG A 127 -6.98 -15.75 -12.90
C ARG A 127 -7.75 -15.54 -11.60
N MET A 128 -7.49 -16.37 -10.58
CA MET A 128 -8.11 -16.21 -9.26
C MET A 128 -7.91 -14.79 -8.68
N MET A 129 -6.73 -14.20 -8.84
CA MET A 129 -6.47 -12.85 -8.36
C MET A 129 -7.20 -11.79 -9.20
N PHE A 130 -7.26 -11.96 -10.52
CA PHE A 130 -7.99 -11.05 -11.39
C PHE A 130 -9.50 -11.11 -11.13
N ASP A 131 -10.08 -12.30 -11.04
CA ASP A 131 -11.50 -12.48 -10.70
C ASP A 131 -11.82 -11.84 -9.35
N ARG A 132 -10.94 -12.01 -8.36
CA ARG A 132 -11.09 -11.36 -7.06
C ARG A 132 -11.13 -9.82 -7.14
N VAL A 133 -10.33 -9.21 -8.00
CA VAL A 133 -10.37 -7.75 -8.21
C VAL A 133 -11.70 -7.34 -8.84
N ILE A 134 -12.16 -8.06 -9.85
CA ILE A 134 -13.42 -7.79 -10.57
C ILE A 134 -14.61 -7.88 -9.61
N ASP A 135 -14.65 -8.92 -8.80
CA ASP A 135 -15.78 -9.21 -7.90
C ASP A 135 -15.80 -8.27 -6.68
N GLN A 136 -14.65 -8.00 -6.06
CA GLN A 136 -14.59 -7.23 -4.82
C GLN A 136 -14.53 -5.72 -5.03
N TYR A 137 -14.08 -5.27 -6.21
CA TYR A 137 -13.88 -3.85 -6.51
C TYR A 137 -14.51 -3.46 -7.86
N PRO A 138 -15.79 -3.79 -8.10
CA PRO A 138 -16.44 -3.50 -9.38
C PRO A 138 -16.43 -2.00 -9.67
N GLY A 139 -16.14 -1.65 -10.93
CA GLY A 139 -16.06 -0.24 -11.37
C GLY A 139 -14.74 0.46 -11.04
N SER A 140 -13.76 -0.20 -10.41
CA SER A 140 -12.42 0.34 -10.25
C SER A 140 -11.61 0.22 -11.55
N SER A 141 -10.62 1.10 -11.74
CA SER A 141 -9.66 0.99 -12.85
C SER A 141 -8.90 -0.33 -12.82
N GLU A 142 -8.65 -0.86 -11.63
CA GLU A 142 -8.00 -2.15 -11.43
C GLU A 142 -8.89 -3.32 -11.90
N ALA A 143 -10.20 -3.25 -11.71
CA ALA A 143 -11.13 -4.25 -12.23
C ALA A 143 -11.17 -4.26 -13.76
N GLU A 144 -11.17 -3.09 -14.39
CA GLU A 144 -11.07 -2.99 -15.87
C GLU A 144 -9.76 -3.59 -16.40
N LEU A 145 -8.64 -3.35 -15.72
CA LEU A 145 -7.35 -3.94 -16.08
C LEU A 145 -7.31 -5.44 -15.85
N ALA A 146 -7.94 -5.93 -14.77
CA ALA A 146 -8.05 -7.35 -14.48
C ALA A 146 -8.89 -8.06 -15.56
N GLN A 147 -10.00 -7.48 -15.97
CA GLN A 147 -10.87 -8.03 -17.02
C GLN A 147 -10.14 -8.20 -18.36
N LYS A 148 -9.38 -7.18 -18.77
CA LYS A 148 -8.53 -7.25 -19.96
C LYS A 148 -7.44 -8.32 -19.84
N ALA A 149 -6.88 -8.51 -18.64
CA ALA A 149 -5.85 -9.54 -18.40
C ALA A 149 -6.45 -10.95 -18.51
N VAL A 150 -7.65 -11.20 -17.96
CA VAL A 150 -8.36 -12.48 -18.09
C VAL A 150 -8.66 -12.78 -19.55
N GLU A 151 -9.19 -11.83 -20.32
CA GLU A 151 -9.48 -12.00 -21.74
C GLU A 151 -8.22 -12.37 -22.56
N THR A 152 -7.10 -11.74 -22.23
CA THR A 152 -5.81 -12.02 -22.90
C THR A 152 -5.31 -13.43 -22.58
N THR A 153 -5.46 -13.86 -21.32
CA THR A 153 -5.07 -15.20 -20.88
C THR A 153 -5.89 -16.28 -21.58
N ILE A 154 -7.22 -16.10 -21.66
CA ILE A 154 -8.11 -17.03 -22.36
C ILE A 154 -7.74 -17.17 -23.84
N LYS A 155 -7.46 -16.06 -24.53
CA LYS A 155 -7.03 -16.07 -25.94
C LYS A 155 -5.72 -16.81 -26.16
N SER A 156 -4.77 -16.70 -25.22
CA SER A 156 -3.49 -17.42 -25.32
C SER A 156 -3.61 -18.92 -25.10
N GLU A 157 -4.61 -19.37 -24.34
CA GLU A 157 -4.89 -20.78 -24.09
C GLU A 157 -5.64 -21.45 -25.24
N GLN A 158 -6.43 -20.70 -26.03
CA GLN A 158 -7.25 -21.22 -27.13
C GLN A 158 -6.45 -21.42 -28.44
N GLY A 159 -5.16 -20.99 -28.51
CA GLY A 159 -4.35 -21.07 -29.70
C GLY A 159 -4.88 -20.22 -30.89
N PRO A 160 -4.15 -20.10 -32.00
CA PRO A 160 -4.68 -19.49 -33.20
C PRO A 160 -5.85 -20.35 -33.70
N GLN A 161 -7.06 -19.82 -33.75
CA GLN A 161 -8.16 -20.45 -34.45
C GLN A 161 -7.75 -20.55 -35.91
N GLU A 162 -7.48 -21.77 -36.39
CA GLU A 162 -7.33 -22.04 -37.81
C GLU A 162 -8.66 -21.63 -38.48
N SER A 163 -8.60 -20.52 -39.18
CA SER A 163 -9.68 -20.12 -40.09
C SER A 163 -9.53 -20.96 -41.36
N ASP A 164 -10.39 -21.97 -41.47
CA ASP A 164 -10.66 -22.63 -42.78
C ASP A 164 -11.26 -21.63 -43.76
#